data_6700e657823cf7327e66532d85da41b1
#
_entry.id   6700e657823cf7327e66532d85da41b1
#
_cell.length_a   1.000
_cell.length_b   1.000
_cell.length_c   1.000
_cell.angle_alpha   90.00
_cell.angle_beta   90.00
_cell.angle_gamma   90.00
#
_symmetry.space_group_name_H-M   'P 1'
#
loop_
_entity.id
_entity.type
_entity.pdbx_description
1 polymer ?
#
loop_
_entity_poly.entity_id
_entity_poly.type
_entity_poly.pdbx_seq_one_letter_code
_entity_poly.pdbx_strand_id
1 'polypeptide(L)'
;MSVKHIGFNLFAIACLFLLLLNTTYAEKPSDVDALQGLKEGKVVWDVTVGSPSKLLLLLKVIEETYDDLVRQNVKPDMIFTFHGPVMRLISTEPHDLPLDEEEAHEEIVQLLQKLNQRSGVKMESCSVAARLMGIDNKTILSGIKPVGNTFVSQIGYQKQGYAMIPIY
;
A
#
# COMPACT_ATOMS: atom_id res chain seq x y z
N MET A 1 34.23 13.62 58.01
CA MET A 1 32.75 13.46 57.72
C MET A 1 32.58 13.50 56.22
N SER A 2 32.55 12.46 55.71
CA SER A 2 31.68 11.57 54.97
C SER A 2 31.15 12.14 53.62
N VAL A 3 32.02 12.06 52.58
CA VAL A 3 31.64 12.34 51.16
C VAL A 3 31.22 11.04 50.41
N LYS A 4 31.29 9.87 51.06
CA LYS A 4 31.09 8.55 50.45
C LYS A 4 29.63 8.15 50.18
N HIS A 5 28.64 8.78 50.78
CA HIS A 5 27.23 8.38 50.63
C HIS A 5 26.48 9.10 49.49
N ILE A 6 27.00 10.24 48.98
CA ILE A 6 26.32 11.01 47.91
C ILE A 6 26.50 10.35 46.54
N GLY A 7 27.69 9.74 46.29
CA GLY A 7 27.96 9.07 45.00
C GLY A 7 27.12 7.80 44.75
N PHE A 8 26.82 7.05 45.83
CA PHE A 8 26.05 5.81 45.69
C PHE A 8 24.58 6.04 45.35
N ASN A 9 23.97 7.09 45.88
CA ASN A 9 22.58 7.44 45.58
C ASN A 9 22.39 7.98 44.16
N LEU A 10 23.34 8.75 43.63
CA LEU A 10 23.27 9.27 42.25
C LEU A 10 23.38 8.15 41.20
N PHE A 11 24.24 7.14 41.48
CA PHE A 11 24.40 5.99 40.59
C PHE A 11 23.15 5.08 40.59
N ALA A 12 22.51 4.87 41.74
CA ALA A 12 21.27 4.12 41.86
C ALA A 12 20.10 4.80 41.19
N ILE A 13 19.99 6.13 41.23
CA ILE A 13 18.95 6.92 40.56
C ILE A 13 19.16 6.90 39.02
N ALA A 14 20.41 6.98 38.54
CA ALA A 14 20.73 6.89 37.12
C ALA A 14 20.38 5.51 36.52
N CYS A 15 20.68 4.42 37.28
CA CYS A 15 20.31 3.06 36.87
C CYS A 15 18.77 2.85 36.85
N LEU A 16 18.03 3.45 37.78
CA LEU A 16 16.59 3.36 37.84
C LEU A 16 15.91 4.13 36.66
N PHE A 17 16.52 5.26 36.26
CA PHE A 17 16.04 6.05 35.11
C PHE A 17 16.29 5.35 33.75
N LEU A 18 17.38 4.59 33.63
CA LEU A 18 17.69 3.80 32.43
C LEU A 18 16.75 2.60 32.25
N LEU A 19 16.16 2.08 33.32
CA LEU A 19 15.17 0.99 33.27
C LEU A 19 13.78 1.44 32.85
N LEU A 20 13.48 2.74 32.94
CA LEU A 20 12.16 3.30 32.54
C LEU A 20 12.06 3.65 31.03
N LEU A 21 13.17 3.57 30.29
CA LEU A 21 13.20 3.88 28.85
C LEU A 21 12.90 2.68 27.93
N ASN A 22 12.56 1.52 28.51
CA ASN A 22 12.00 0.42 27.72
C ASN A 22 10.55 0.75 27.34
N THR A 23 10.37 1.62 26.35
CA THR A 23 9.11 1.68 25.61
C THR A 23 8.98 0.34 24.89
N THR A 24 8.26 -0.59 25.51
CA THR A 24 7.80 -1.78 24.81
C THR A 24 6.84 -1.31 23.71
N TYR A 25 7.37 -1.10 22.51
CA TYR A 25 6.52 -1.09 21.33
C TYR A 25 5.79 -2.44 21.33
N ALA A 26 4.47 -2.39 21.45
CA ALA A 26 3.68 -3.60 21.32
C ALA A 26 4.02 -4.22 19.96
N GLU A 27 4.47 -5.45 19.96
CA GLU A 27 4.77 -6.17 18.72
C GLU A 27 3.49 -6.26 17.89
N LYS A 28 3.59 -5.91 16.60
CA LYS A 28 2.44 -5.99 15.68
C LYS A 28 1.98 -7.45 15.62
N PRO A 29 0.67 -7.73 15.71
CA PRO A 29 0.14 -9.09 15.59
C PRO A 29 0.65 -9.80 14.32
N SER A 30 0.76 -11.12 14.39
CA SER A 30 1.26 -11.95 13.30
C SER A 30 0.09 -12.68 12.62
N ASP A 31 0.20 -12.88 11.30
CA ASP A 31 -0.74 -13.63 10.48
C ASP A 31 -0.21 -15.05 10.16
N VAL A 32 0.69 -15.57 10.99
CA VAL A 32 1.45 -16.80 10.76
C VAL A 32 0.57 -17.99 10.43
N ASP A 33 -0.61 -18.10 11.05
CA ASP A 33 -1.53 -19.23 10.80
C ASP A 33 -2.09 -19.18 9.37
N ALA A 34 -2.42 -17.98 8.86
CA ALA A 34 -2.91 -17.80 7.51
C ALA A 34 -1.79 -17.92 6.46
N LEU A 35 -0.55 -17.60 6.84
CA LEU A 35 0.60 -17.61 5.94
C LEU A 35 1.39 -18.92 5.97
N GLN A 36 0.95 -19.92 6.75
CA GLN A 36 1.67 -21.18 6.91
C GLN A 36 2.00 -21.87 5.57
N GLY A 37 3.29 -22.08 5.32
CA GLY A 37 3.77 -22.73 4.09
C GLY A 37 3.85 -21.84 2.85
N LEU A 38 3.37 -20.60 2.91
CA LEU A 38 3.44 -19.67 1.79
C LEU A 38 4.86 -19.09 1.65
N LYS A 39 5.35 -19.03 0.41
CA LYS A 39 6.59 -18.36 0.03
C LYS A 39 6.34 -17.07 -0.72
N GLU A 40 5.21 -16.97 -1.41
CA GLU A 40 4.76 -15.80 -2.16
C GLU A 40 3.31 -15.46 -1.80
N GLY A 41 3.04 -14.18 -1.60
CA GLY A 41 1.69 -13.63 -1.43
C GLY A 41 1.22 -13.05 -2.75
N LYS A 42 0.49 -13.87 -3.54
CA LYS A 42 -0.03 -13.50 -4.86
C LYS A 42 -1.41 -12.87 -4.72
N VAL A 43 -1.54 -11.60 -5.07
CA VAL A 43 -2.81 -10.88 -4.98
C VAL A 43 -3.06 -9.98 -6.20
N VAL A 44 -4.32 -9.93 -6.63
CA VAL A 44 -4.85 -8.91 -7.53
C VAL A 44 -5.70 -7.96 -6.70
N TRP A 45 -5.28 -6.71 -6.63
CA TRP A 45 -6.07 -5.60 -6.10
C TRP A 45 -7.00 -5.10 -7.21
N ASP A 46 -8.28 -5.37 -7.07
CA ASP A 46 -9.31 -4.93 -8.05
C ASP A 46 -9.83 -3.55 -7.64
N VAL A 47 -9.23 -2.49 -8.21
CA VAL A 47 -9.41 -1.11 -7.75
C VAL A 47 -10.44 -0.38 -8.60
N THR A 48 -11.56 0.02 -7.96
CA THR A 48 -12.66 0.75 -8.64
C THR A 48 -13.08 2.03 -7.92
N VAL A 49 -12.56 2.28 -6.71
CA VAL A 49 -12.96 3.42 -5.88
C VAL A 49 -12.66 4.76 -6.56
N GLY A 50 -13.68 5.65 -6.60
CA GLY A 50 -13.59 6.96 -7.28
C GLY A 50 -13.43 8.16 -6.33
N SER A 51 -13.42 7.96 -5.00
CA SER A 51 -13.14 9.03 -4.03
C SER A 51 -11.65 9.08 -3.74
N PRO A 52 -10.97 10.23 -3.94
CA PRO A 52 -9.53 10.40 -3.65
C PRO A 52 -9.17 10.05 -2.22
N SER A 53 -9.85 10.63 -1.24
CA SER A 53 -9.56 10.39 0.19
C SER A 53 -9.72 8.92 0.58
N LYS A 54 -10.75 8.23 0.04
CA LYS A 54 -10.94 6.80 0.27
C LYS A 54 -9.86 5.96 -0.44
N LEU A 55 -9.51 6.28 -1.68
CA LEU A 55 -8.44 5.59 -2.40
C LEU A 55 -7.11 5.72 -1.68
N LEU A 56 -6.76 6.95 -1.25
CA LEU A 56 -5.52 7.22 -0.52
C LEU A 56 -5.42 6.37 0.76
N LEU A 57 -6.50 6.31 1.56
CA LEU A 57 -6.55 5.47 2.75
C LEU A 57 -6.29 4.00 2.42
N LEU A 58 -6.98 3.47 1.39
CA LEU A 58 -6.86 2.07 1.01
C LEU A 58 -5.48 1.74 0.42
N LEU A 59 -4.87 2.66 -0.33
CA LEU A 59 -3.50 2.49 -0.84
C LEU A 59 -2.47 2.46 0.31
N LYS A 60 -2.65 3.26 1.38
CA LYS A 60 -1.81 3.20 2.58
C LYS A 60 -1.93 1.84 3.28
N VAL A 61 -3.14 1.26 3.35
CA VAL A 61 -3.35 -0.10 3.88
C VAL A 61 -2.68 -1.17 2.99
N ILE A 62 -2.76 -1.01 1.68
CA ILE A 62 -2.09 -1.93 0.73
C ILE A 62 -0.56 -1.84 0.87
N GLU A 63 -0.01 -0.64 1.05
CA GLU A 63 1.42 -0.46 1.30
C GLU A 63 1.85 -1.16 2.59
N GLU A 64 1.07 -1.00 3.67
CA GLU A 64 1.29 -1.70 4.94
C GLU A 64 1.18 -3.22 4.76
N THR A 65 0.23 -3.71 3.95
CA THR A 65 0.09 -5.15 3.63
C THR A 65 1.34 -5.69 2.93
N TYR A 66 1.94 -4.91 2.03
CA TYR A 66 3.21 -5.27 1.42
C TYR A 66 4.31 -5.44 2.48
N ASP A 67 4.45 -4.47 3.37
CA ASP A 67 5.46 -4.50 4.44
C ASP A 67 5.22 -5.65 5.42
N ASP A 68 3.96 -5.97 5.72
CA ASP A 68 3.59 -7.09 6.58
C ASP A 68 3.93 -8.45 5.99
N LEU A 69 3.73 -8.63 4.68
CA LEU A 69 4.16 -9.85 4.00
C LEU A 69 5.68 -10.00 4.09
N VAL A 70 6.43 -8.94 3.78
CA VAL A 70 7.91 -8.94 3.87
C VAL A 70 8.37 -9.24 5.29
N ARG A 71 7.78 -8.60 6.30
CA ARG A 71 8.09 -8.82 7.72
C ARG A 71 7.90 -10.28 8.14
N GLN A 72 6.91 -10.94 7.55
CA GLN A 72 6.58 -12.35 7.83
C GLN A 72 7.25 -13.33 6.85
N ASN A 73 8.29 -12.91 6.12
CA ASN A 73 9.07 -13.70 5.18
C ASN A 73 8.27 -14.28 4.01
N VAL A 74 7.19 -13.61 3.60
CA VAL A 74 6.42 -13.92 2.40
C VAL A 74 6.74 -12.88 1.34
N LYS A 75 7.19 -13.31 0.17
CA LYS A 75 7.50 -12.42 -0.95
C LYS A 75 6.21 -11.87 -1.56
N PRO A 76 5.97 -10.55 -1.58
CA PRO A 76 4.80 -9.99 -2.23
C PRO A 76 4.87 -10.15 -3.77
N ASP A 77 3.74 -10.53 -4.38
CA ASP A 77 3.51 -10.49 -5.83
C ASP A 77 2.12 -9.89 -6.05
N MET A 78 2.09 -8.57 -6.25
CA MET A 78 0.90 -7.74 -6.22
C MET A 78 0.59 -7.16 -7.58
N ILE A 79 -0.59 -7.43 -8.09
CA ILE A 79 -1.10 -6.86 -9.34
C ILE A 79 -2.20 -5.88 -8.98
N PHE A 80 -2.11 -4.64 -9.46
CA PHE A 80 -3.21 -3.67 -9.40
C PHE A 80 -3.92 -3.66 -10.74
N THR A 81 -5.24 -3.76 -10.71
CA THR A 81 -6.09 -3.60 -11.89
C THR A 81 -7.05 -2.44 -11.66
N PHE A 82 -6.88 -1.37 -12.43
CA PHE A 82 -7.68 -0.15 -12.32
C PHE A 82 -8.77 -0.13 -13.39
N HIS A 83 -10.04 0.03 -12.97
CA HIS A 83 -11.17 0.23 -13.89
C HIS A 83 -12.32 0.97 -13.19
N GLY A 84 -13.30 1.44 -13.97
CA GLY A 84 -14.41 2.23 -13.43
C GLY A 84 -13.96 3.60 -12.90
N PRO A 85 -14.62 4.15 -11.88
CA PRO A 85 -14.42 5.55 -11.44
C PRO A 85 -12.97 5.93 -11.08
N VAL A 86 -12.14 4.99 -10.62
CA VAL A 86 -10.73 5.23 -10.28
C VAL A 86 -9.90 5.71 -11.47
N MET A 87 -10.35 5.44 -12.70
CA MET A 87 -9.63 5.82 -13.91
C MET A 87 -9.32 7.32 -14.00
N ARG A 88 -10.18 8.18 -13.42
CA ARG A 88 -9.96 9.63 -13.34
C ARG A 88 -8.80 9.99 -12.42
N LEU A 89 -8.56 9.18 -11.38
CA LEU A 89 -7.55 9.42 -10.36
C LEU A 89 -6.16 8.92 -10.75
N ILE A 90 -6.08 8.12 -11.81
CA ILE A 90 -4.81 7.60 -12.35
C ILE A 90 -4.44 8.23 -13.69
N SER A 91 -5.09 9.35 -14.06
CA SER A 91 -4.78 10.16 -15.24
C SER A 91 -3.96 11.38 -14.85
N THR A 92 -3.05 11.82 -15.73
CA THR A 92 -2.34 13.09 -15.60
C THR A 92 -3.24 14.30 -15.87
N GLU A 93 -4.43 14.06 -16.41
CA GLU A 93 -5.47 15.06 -16.69
C GLU A 93 -6.73 14.69 -15.92
N PRO A 94 -6.76 14.84 -14.59
CA PRO A 94 -7.94 14.53 -13.81
C PRO A 94 -9.06 15.53 -14.16
N HIS A 95 -10.17 15.03 -14.70
CA HIS A 95 -11.35 15.82 -14.96
C HIS A 95 -12.27 15.81 -13.74
N ASP A 96 -12.86 16.97 -13.42
CA ASP A 96 -13.87 17.12 -12.36
C ASP A 96 -13.38 16.73 -10.94
N LEU A 97 -12.11 16.98 -10.63
CA LEU A 97 -11.61 16.80 -9.28
C LEU A 97 -12.03 18.00 -8.41
N PRO A 98 -12.72 17.79 -7.27
CA PRO A 98 -13.02 18.86 -6.32
C PRO A 98 -11.73 19.47 -5.74
N LEU A 99 -11.70 20.79 -5.54
CA LEU A 99 -10.53 21.53 -5.03
C LEU A 99 -10.08 21.03 -3.64
N ASP A 100 -11.01 20.60 -2.81
CA ASP A 100 -10.74 20.04 -1.49
C ASP A 100 -10.19 18.61 -1.52
N GLU A 101 -10.14 17.96 -2.68
CA GLU A 101 -9.57 16.63 -2.88
C GLU A 101 -8.24 16.64 -3.66
N GLU A 102 -7.73 17.81 -4.08
CA GLU A 102 -6.48 17.93 -4.84
C GLU A 102 -5.27 17.39 -4.06
N GLU A 103 -5.14 17.74 -2.78
CA GLU A 103 -4.05 17.26 -1.92
C GLU A 103 -4.04 15.73 -1.81
N ALA A 104 -5.21 15.13 -1.60
CA ALA A 104 -5.34 13.66 -1.55
C ALA A 104 -4.97 13.01 -2.90
N HIS A 105 -5.30 13.66 -4.02
CA HIS A 105 -4.93 13.18 -5.35
C HIS A 105 -3.41 13.23 -5.57
N GLU A 106 -2.74 14.31 -5.16
CA GLU A 106 -1.28 14.39 -5.24
C GLU A 106 -0.59 13.28 -4.42
N GLU A 107 -1.07 13.04 -3.20
CA GLU A 107 -0.57 11.93 -2.37
C GLU A 107 -0.80 10.56 -3.04
N ILE A 108 -1.95 10.35 -3.72
CA ILE A 108 -2.23 9.12 -4.47
C ILE A 108 -1.18 8.90 -5.56
N VAL A 109 -0.90 9.94 -6.36
CA VAL A 109 0.09 9.86 -7.44
C VAL A 109 1.46 9.47 -6.89
N GLN A 110 1.90 10.11 -5.81
CA GLN A 110 3.18 9.83 -5.15
C GLN A 110 3.22 8.38 -4.60
N LEU A 111 2.14 7.94 -3.96
CA LEU A 111 2.07 6.60 -3.37
C LEU A 111 2.03 5.49 -4.45
N LEU A 112 1.29 5.70 -5.53
CA LEU A 112 1.29 4.77 -6.67
C LEU A 112 2.68 4.67 -7.31
N GLN A 113 3.39 5.79 -7.48
CA GLN A 113 4.77 5.78 -7.99
C GLN A 113 5.71 5.01 -7.04
N LYS A 114 5.60 5.23 -5.73
CA LYS A 114 6.37 4.52 -4.72
C LYS A 114 6.09 3.02 -4.73
N LEU A 115 4.82 2.63 -4.79
CA LEU A 115 4.40 1.22 -4.85
C LEU A 115 4.91 0.53 -6.13
N ASN A 116 4.84 1.23 -7.28
CA ASN A 116 5.29 0.68 -8.56
C ASN A 116 6.80 0.41 -8.61
N GLN A 117 7.60 1.05 -7.75
CA GLN A 117 9.04 0.81 -7.63
C GLN A 117 9.36 -0.42 -6.75
N ARG A 118 8.37 -0.97 -6.03
CA ARG A 118 8.58 -2.12 -5.16
C ARG A 118 8.66 -3.42 -5.96
N SER A 119 9.53 -4.32 -5.54
CA SER A 119 9.67 -5.64 -6.18
C SER A 119 8.38 -6.45 -6.11
N GLY A 120 7.96 -7.04 -7.23
CA GLY A 120 6.74 -7.85 -7.30
C GLY A 120 5.45 -7.03 -7.45
N VAL A 121 5.53 -5.71 -7.64
CA VAL A 121 4.35 -4.87 -7.91
C VAL A 121 4.25 -4.62 -9.42
N LYS A 122 3.02 -4.78 -9.96
CA LYS A 122 2.63 -4.42 -11.34
C LYS A 122 1.29 -3.72 -11.32
N MET A 123 1.12 -2.77 -12.22
CA MET A 123 -0.10 -1.98 -12.31
C MET A 123 -0.63 -1.97 -13.74
N GLU A 124 -1.94 -2.22 -13.89
CA GLU A 124 -2.64 -2.28 -15.18
C GLU A 124 -3.89 -1.41 -15.14
N SER A 125 -4.15 -0.64 -16.22
CA SER A 125 -5.37 0.12 -16.41
C SER A 125 -6.20 -0.43 -17.56
N CYS A 126 -7.53 -0.35 -17.42
CA CYS A 126 -8.48 -0.90 -18.37
C CYS A 126 -8.76 0.05 -19.55
N SER A 127 -8.32 -0.28 -20.77
CA SER A 127 -8.60 0.53 -21.96
C SER A 127 -10.09 0.58 -22.33
N VAL A 128 -10.87 -0.46 -21.96
CA VAL A 128 -12.34 -0.41 -22.11
C VAL A 128 -12.93 0.68 -21.21
N ALA A 129 -12.51 0.72 -19.93
CA ALA A 129 -12.98 1.74 -18.98
C ALA A 129 -12.53 3.14 -19.41
N ALA A 130 -11.26 3.31 -19.81
CA ALA A 130 -10.74 4.57 -20.33
C ALA A 130 -11.60 5.09 -21.49
N ARG A 131 -11.86 4.27 -22.49
CA ARG A 131 -12.72 4.61 -23.65
C ARG A 131 -14.14 5.00 -23.23
N LEU A 132 -14.77 4.26 -22.33
CA LEU A 132 -16.13 4.54 -21.85
C LEU A 132 -16.22 5.84 -21.06
N MET A 133 -15.12 6.26 -20.43
CA MET A 133 -15.04 7.47 -19.61
C MET A 133 -14.39 8.65 -20.35
N GLY A 134 -14.04 8.50 -21.63
CA GLY A 134 -13.42 9.56 -22.43
C GLY A 134 -11.97 9.88 -22.02
N ILE A 135 -11.28 8.95 -21.38
CA ILE A 135 -9.89 9.11 -20.95
C ILE A 135 -8.94 8.53 -22.00
N ASP A 136 -7.94 9.32 -22.43
CA ASP A 136 -6.90 8.81 -23.34
C ASP A 136 -5.92 7.94 -22.55
N ASN A 137 -5.64 6.73 -23.05
CA ASN A 137 -4.61 5.87 -22.45
C ASN A 137 -3.22 6.54 -22.34
N LYS A 138 -2.94 7.57 -23.15
CA LYS A 138 -1.67 8.32 -23.09
C LYS A 138 -1.56 9.20 -21.86
N THR A 139 -2.69 9.56 -21.24
CA THR A 139 -2.70 10.36 -20.01
C THR A 139 -2.64 9.51 -18.75
N ILE A 140 -2.63 8.18 -18.87
CA ILE A 140 -2.46 7.29 -17.71
C ILE A 140 -1.07 7.50 -17.10
N LEU A 141 -1.03 7.57 -15.76
CA LEU A 141 0.19 7.79 -14.98
C LEU A 141 1.29 6.79 -15.38
N SER A 142 2.51 7.31 -15.47
CA SER A 142 3.70 6.48 -15.75
C SER A 142 3.84 5.35 -14.74
N GLY A 143 4.15 4.15 -15.23
CA GLY A 143 4.25 2.94 -14.40
C GLY A 143 2.96 2.12 -14.34
N ILE A 144 1.83 2.67 -14.79
CA ILE A 144 0.58 1.93 -14.97
C ILE A 144 0.42 1.58 -16.45
N LYS A 145 0.41 0.29 -16.75
CA LYS A 145 0.34 -0.22 -18.13
C LYS A 145 -1.12 -0.30 -18.61
N PRO A 146 -1.52 0.42 -19.67
CA PRO A 146 -2.81 0.19 -20.30
C PRO A 146 -2.88 -1.22 -20.89
N VAL A 147 -3.93 -1.96 -20.54
CA VAL A 147 -4.27 -3.29 -21.10
C VAL A 147 -5.63 -3.24 -21.79
N GLY A 148 -5.91 -4.18 -22.68
CA GLY A 148 -7.16 -4.18 -23.42
C GLY A 148 -8.40 -4.21 -22.51
N ASN A 149 -8.42 -5.13 -21.55
CA ASN A 149 -9.52 -5.28 -20.60
C ASN A 149 -8.98 -5.92 -19.31
N THR A 150 -9.07 -5.22 -18.18
CA THR A 150 -8.60 -5.73 -16.87
C THR A 150 -9.36 -6.97 -16.40
N PHE A 151 -10.62 -7.17 -16.80
CA PHE A 151 -11.34 -8.41 -16.48
C PHE A 151 -10.67 -9.64 -17.12
N VAL A 152 -10.12 -9.48 -18.33
CA VAL A 152 -9.32 -10.56 -18.96
C VAL A 152 -8.02 -10.80 -18.20
N SER A 153 -7.34 -9.72 -17.78
CA SER A 153 -6.16 -9.81 -16.91
C SER A 153 -6.47 -10.55 -15.60
N GLN A 154 -7.55 -10.16 -14.93
CA GLN A 154 -8.00 -10.75 -13.66
C GLN A 154 -8.28 -12.26 -13.80
N ILE A 155 -8.97 -12.68 -14.87
CA ILE A 155 -9.20 -14.11 -15.17
C ILE A 155 -7.85 -14.83 -15.30
N GLY A 156 -6.91 -14.24 -16.03
CA GLY A 156 -5.58 -14.80 -16.22
C GLY A 156 -4.80 -14.96 -14.92
N TYR A 157 -4.76 -13.90 -14.10
CA TYR A 157 -4.07 -13.92 -12.80
C TYR A 157 -4.69 -14.89 -11.80
N GLN A 158 -6.02 -14.96 -11.71
CA GLN A 158 -6.69 -15.95 -10.86
C GLN A 158 -6.36 -17.39 -11.26
N LYS A 159 -6.26 -17.68 -12.57
CA LYS A 159 -5.84 -18.99 -13.05
C LYS A 159 -4.37 -19.30 -12.73
N GLN A 160 -3.56 -18.27 -12.48
CA GLN A 160 -2.16 -18.40 -12.03
C GLN A 160 -2.03 -18.44 -10.50
N GLY A 161 -3.15 -18.53 -9.78
CA GLY A 161 -3.19 -18.69 -8.32
C GLY A 161 -3.16 -17.39 -7.54
N TYR A 162 -3.47 -16.23 -8.16
CA TYR A 162 -3.63 -14.98 -7.43
C TYR A 162 -4.99 -14.93 -6.73
N ALA A 163 -4.97 -14.55 -5.46
CA ALA A 163 -6.19 -14.16 -4.75
C ALA A 163 -6.68 -12.81 -5.27
N MET A 164 -8.00 -12.61 -5.39
CA MET A 164 -8.55 -11.31 -5.76
C MET A 164 -9.12 -10.63 -4.53
N ILE A 165 -8.71 -9.38 -4.29
CA ILE A 165 -9.22 -8.52 -3.22
C ILE A 165 -9.79 -7.25 -3.85
N PRO A 166 -11.11 -7.01 -3.75
CA PRO A 166 -11.74 -5.82 -4.30
C PRO A 166 -11.49 -4.59 -3.42
N ILE A 167 -11.25 -3.45 -4.09
CA ILE A 167 -11.00 -2.12 -3.50
C ILE A 167 -12.02 -1.14 -4.10
N TYR A 168 -13.14 -0.90 -3.36
CA TYR A 168 -14.28 -0.09 -3.83
C TYR A 168 -14.86 0.82 -2.74
#